data_8fe6140e3cd0814b3b568a8932db5720
#
_entry.id   8fe6140e3cd0814b3b568a8932db5720
#
_cell.length_a   1.000
_cell.length_b   1.000
_cell.length_c   1.000
_cell.angle_alpha   90.00
_cell.angle_beta   90.00
_cell.angle_gamma   90.00
#
_symmetry.space_group_name_H-M   'P 1'
#
loop_
_entity.id
_entity.type
_entity.pdbx_description
1 polymer ?
#
loop_
_entity_poly.entity_id
_entity_poly.type
_entity_poly.pdbx_seq_one_letter_code
_entity_poly.pdbx_strand_id
1 'polypeptide(L)'
;MILKTTIEDFISAGVPISSQKLHNRYFHSISSATIRNTLATLEKKGLLKHMHTSSGRLPTDSGYRYYVDKLIPDNTSMIDEYDNVSERLSAVADNLEDLLQATALMLGKISRLFGVVLVSRQQRSILTDIELVQMASDRVMMVLALKSGFIRSVVLNLDLAIKDSVLKIINQVLKDRLLGLSLDEIQDTILDRMRETDVYDHEIVQVLIKNSDKHFVISGDKLIYTSSFSQLLDYPEFHEIERLQTLMPLFNEESLEGYFDKYLIADSENLLIGEEMGDSNFTDCSIVTNPFGNANIRGQMAVLGPTRLPYEQIKTILTNFTEIIGNVS
;
A
#
# COMPACT_ATOMS: atom_id res chain seq x y z
N MET A 1 -19.17 20.96 17.57
CA MET A 1 -19.10 20.18 18.81
C MET A 1 -20.03 18.97 18.77
N ILE A 2 -21.39 19.08 18.78
CA ILE A 2 -22.30 17.91 18.83
C ILE A 2 -22.05 16.93 17.67
N LEU A 3 -21.90 17.38 16.41
CA LEU A 3 -21.58 16.49 15.29
C LEU A 3 -20.27 15.73 15.51
N LYS A 4 -19.18 16.43 15.87
CA LYS A 4 -17.87 15.84 16.14
C LYS A 4 -18.00 14.71 17.16
N THR A 5 -18.57 14.98 18.31
CA THR A 5 -18.75 13.98 19.38
C THR A 5 -19.66 12.82 18.96
N THR A 6 -20.71 13.08 18.15
CA THR A 6 -21.58 12.01 17.60
C THR A 6 -20.79 11.08 16.71
N ILE A 7 -19.91 11.60 15.85
CA ILE A 7 -19.07 10.81 14.95
C ILE A 7 -18.02 10.01 15.73
N GLU A 8 -17.32 10.66 16.65
CA GLU A 8 -16.30 10.03 17.49
C GLU A 8 -16.86 8.91 18.38
N ASP A 9 -18.03 9.11 18.99
CA ASP A 9 -18.71 8.03 19.75
C ASP A 9 -19.10 6.87 18.84
N PHE A 10 -19.60 7.15 17.62
CA PHE A 10 -19.93 6.09 16.66
C PHE A 10 -18.70 5.35 16.12
N ILE A 11 -17.61 6.04 15.82
CA ILE A 11 -16.34 5.43 15.43
C ILE A 11 -15.88 4.44 16.50
N SER A 12 -15.93 4.87 17.76
CA SER A 12 -15.46 4.06 18.90
C SER A 12 -16.39 2.89 19.22
N ALA A 13 -17.71 3.11 19.22
CA ALA A 13 -18.68 2.16 19.73
C ALA A 13 -19.38 1.29 18.65
N GLY A 14 -19.43 1.76 17.40
CA GLY A 14 -20.14 1.10 16.30
C GLY A 14 -21.67 1.08 16.44
N VAL A 15 -22.22 1.83 17.40
CA VAL A 15 -23.67 1.84 17.69
C VAL A 15 -24.24 3.25 17.65
N PRO A 16 -25.45 3.45 17.05
CA PRO A 16 -26.07 4.77 16.98
C PRO A 16 -26.27 5.40 18.35
N ILE A 17 -25.95 6.69 18.46
CA ILE A 17 -26.05 7.41 19.73
C ILE A 17 -27.34 8.26 19.80
N SER A 18 -28.04 8.20 20.95
CA SER A 18 -29.23 9.01 21.20
C SER A 18 -28.88 10.35 21.86
N SER A 19 -29.80 11.35 21.74
CA SER A 19 -29.65 12.64 22.43
C SER A 19 -29.50 12.51 23.95
N GLN A 20 -30.15 11.50 24.54
CA GLN A 20 -30.04 11.23 25.98
C GLN A 20 -28.64 10.70 26.34
N LYS A 21 -28.08 9.79 25.54
CA LYS A 21 -26.71 9.31 25.77
C LYS A 21 -25.69 10.43 25.60
N LEU A 22 -25.84 11.29 24.57
CA LEU A 22 -24.99 12.44 24.35
C LEU A 22 -25.03 13.43 25.55
N HIS A 23 -26.22 13.71 26.06
CA HIS A 23 -26.42 14.53 27.25
C HIS A 23 -25.68 13.93 28.45
N ASN A 24 -25.92 12.65 28.73
CA ASN A 24 -25.41 12.00 29.94
C ASN A 24 -23.89 11.75 29.90
N ARG A 25 -23.27 11.62 28.73
CA ARG A 25 -21.84 11.32 28.60
C ARG A 25 -20.99 12.56 28.36
N TYR A 26 -21.49 13.51 27.57
CA TYR A 26 -20.62 14.55 27.01
C TYR A 26 -21.13 15.98 27.24
N PHE A 27 -22.46 16.18 27.32
CA PHE A 27 -23.06 17.53 27.28
C PHE A 27 -23.99 17.79 28.45
N HIS A 28 -23.50 17.65 29.67
CA HIS A 28 -24.31 17.82 30.90
C HIS A 28 -24.95 19.22 31.02
N SER A 29 -24.35 20.25 30.42
CA SER A 29 -24.85 21.64 30.45
C SER A 29 -25.90 21.94 29.36
N ILE A 30 -26.14 21.04 28.39
CA ILE A 30 -27.07 21.24 27.27
C ILE A 30 -28.23 20.27 27.41
N SER A 31 -29.46 20.76 27.39
CA SER A 31 -30.63 19.88 27.53
C SER A 31 -30.71 18.81 26.44
N SER A 32 -31.20 17.63 26.81
CA SER A 32 -31.39 16.53 25.83
C SER A 32 -32.36 16.93 24.68
N ALA A 33 -33.30 17.87 24.96
CA ALA A 33 -34.18 18.42 23.93
C ALA A 33 -33.42 19.30 22.92
N THR A 34 -32.51 20.14 23.40
CA THR A 34 -31.63 20.97 22.54
C THR A 34 -30.74 20.09 21.69
N ILE A 35 -30.13 19.05 22.28
CA ILE A 35 -29.30 18.08 21.55
C ILE A 35 -30.14 17.39 20.46
N ARG A 36 -31.38 16.94 20.80
CA ARG A 36 -32.28 16.31 19.83
C ARG A 36 -32.60 17.24 18.64
N ASN A 37 -32.88 18.51 18.89
CA ASN A 37 -33.14 19.49 17.84
C ASN A 37 -31.90 19.72 16.94
N THR A 38 -30.72 19.76 17.54
CA THR A 38 -29.46 19.85 16.78
C THR A 38 -29.23 18.62 15.91
N LEU A 39 -29.42 17.42 16.46
CA LEU A 39 -29.31 16.17 15.70
C LEU A 39 -30.31 16.11 14.53
N ALA A 40 -31.55 16.56 14.75
CA ALA A 40 -32.56 16.66 13.67
C ALA A 40 -32.14 17.67 12.57
N THR A 41 -31.48 18.77 12.96
CA THR A 41 -30.96 19.73 12.00
C THR A 41 -29.80 19.15 11.18
N LEU A 42 -28.88 18.41 11.84
CA LEU A 42 -27.78 17.72 11.17
C LEU A 42 -28.26 16.62 10.22
N GLU A 43 -29.34 15.91 10.60
CA GLU A 43 -30.00 14.93 9.75
C GLU A 43 -30.63 15.59 8.50
N LYS A 44 -31.33 16.72 8.66
CA LYS A 44 -31.85 17.50 7.51
C LYS A 44 -30.76 18.01 6.57
N LYS A 45 -29.54 18.21 7.07
CA LYS A 45 -28.38 18.58 6.28
C LYS A 45 -27.67 17.38 5.63
N GLY A 46 -28.18 16.17 5.84
CA GLY A 46 -27.59 14.93 5.28
C GLY A 46 -26.31 14.48 5.97
N LEU A 47 -25.92 15.06 7.11
CA LEU A 47 -24.68 14.69 7.82
C LEU A 47 -24.87 13.50 8.77
N LEU A 48 -26.11 13.27 9.20
CA LEU A 48 -26.52 12.14 10.04
C LEU A 48 -27.72 11.46 9.40
N LYS A 49 -27.90 10.18 9.70
CA LYS A 49 -29.12 9.42 9.34
C LYS A 49 -29.71 8.72 10.54
N HIS A 50 -31.01 8.45 10.48
CA HIS A 50 -31.75 7.71 11.49
C HIS A 50 -31.79 6.22 11.11
N MET A 51 -31.59 5.36 12.09
CA MET A 51 -31.78 3.93 11.88
C MET A 51 -33.23 3.54 12.26
N HIS A 52 -33.91 2.86 11.37
CA HIS A 52 -35.35 2.52 11.55
C HIS A 52 -35.68 1.75 12.85
N THR A 53 -34.67 1.05 13.40
CA THR A 53 -34.78 0.19 14.58
C THR A 53 -34.36 0.84 15.90
N SER A 54 -33.83 2.09 15.88
CA SER A 54 -33.31 2.75 17.08
C SER A 54 -33.60 4.24 17.10
N SER A 55 -33.68 4.84 18.31
CA SER A 55 -33.82 6.30 18.47
C SER A 55 -32.50 7.05 18.25
N GLY A 56 -31.41 6.35 17.89
CA GLY A 56 -30.08 6.91 17.71
C GLY A 56 -29.84 7.48 16.31
N ARG A 57 -28.76 8.23 16.18
CA ARG A 57 -28.24 8.77 14.92
C ARG A 57 -26.87 8.16 14.64
N LEU A 58 -26.58 7.96 13.35
CA LEU A 58 -25.28 7.55 12.86
C LEU A 58 -24.83 8.49 11.73
N PRO A 59 -23.52 8.64 11.50
CA PRO A 59 -23.00 9.47 10.43
C PRO A 59 -23.38 8.91 9.05
N THR A 60 -23.51 9.79 8.06
CA THR A 60 -23.49 9.48 6.63
C THR A 60 -22.07 9.65 6.09
N ASP A 61 -21.81 9.22 4.85
CA ASP A 61 -20.53 9.47 4.18
C ASP A 61 -20.21 10.96 4.12
N SER A 62 -21.23 11.79 3.79
CA SER A 62 -21.11 13.25 3.85
C SER A 62 -20.81 13.78 5.27
N GLY A 63 -21.33 13.10 6.29
CA GLY A 63 -21.02 13.41 7.70
C GLY A 63 -19.56 13.13 8.05
N TYR A 64 -19.05 11.97 7.66
CA TYR A 64 -17.63 11.63 7.81
C TYR A 64 -16.73 12.57 7.00
N ARG A 65 -17.09 12.88 5.74
CA ARG A 65 -16.36 13.83 4.91
C ARG A 65 -16.26 15.19 5.58
N TYR A 66 -17.39 15.72 6.08
CA TYR A 66 -17.39 17.00 6.81
C TYR A 66 -16.54 16.93 8.08
N TYR A 67 -16.57 15.80 8.79
CA TYR A 67 -15.76 15.57 9.99
C TYR A 67 -14.26 15.64 9.65
N VAL A 68 -13.83 14.92 8.62
CA VAL A 68 -12.43 14.88 8.19
C VAL A 68 -11.96 16.27 7.73
N ASP A 69 -12.74 16.94 6.87
CA ASP A 69 -12.30 18.18 6.24
C ASP A 69 -12.36 19.41 7.17
N LYS A 70 -13.21 19.37 8.19
CA LYS A 70 -13.51 20.58 9.01
C LYS A 70 -13.33 20.41 10.49
N LEU A 71 -13.30 19.20 11.01
CA LEU A 71 -13.37 18.96 12.45
C LEU A 71 -12.14 18.23 13.01
N ILE A 72 -11.36 17.56 12.16
CA ILE A 72 -10.04 16.99 12.51
C ILE A 72 -9.00 18.11 12.36
N PRO A 73 -8.10 18.32 13.33
CA PRO A 73 -6.98 19.26 13.17
C PRO A 73 -5.98 18.74 12.14
N ASP A 74 -5.39 19.66 11.37
CA ASP A 74 -4.36 19.31 10.38
C ASP A 74 -3.00 18.89 11.01
N ASN A 75 -2.85 19.06 12.33
CA ASN A 75 -1.62 18.72 13.04
C ASN A 75 -1.63 17.26 13.48
N THR A 76 -0.90 16.44 12.77
CA THR A 76 -0.48 15.11 13.22
C THR A 76 0.69 15.27 14.19
N SER A 77 0.44 15.17 15.49
CA SER A 77 1.53 15.06 16.48
C SER A 77 2.11 13.65 16.44
N MET A 78 3.45 13.54 16.41
CA MET A 78 4.12 12.25 16.62
C MET A 78 3.60 11.67 17.95
N ILE A 79 3.22 10.40 17.92
CA ILE A 79 2.82 9.67 19.11
C ILE A 79 4.05 8.90 19.56
N ASP A 80 4.55 9.16 20.76
CA ASP A 80 5.73 8.50 21.37
C ASP A 80 5.66 6.96 21.37
N GLU A 81 4.47 6.40 21.15
CA GLU A 81 4.20 4.96 21.10
C GLU A 81 4.83 4.28 19.86
N TYR A 82 5.29 5.07 18.85
CA TYR A 82 5.88 4.55 17.60
C TYR A 82 7.41 4.57 17.57
N ASP A 83 8.10 5.03 18.60
CA ASP A 83 9.58 5.02 18.67
C ASP A 83 10.17 3.62 18.44
N ASN A 84 9.46 2.57 18.88
CA ASN A 84 9.87 1.19 18.69
C ASN A 84 9.59 0.61 17.28
N VAL A 85 8.82 1.31 16.42
CA VAL A 85 8.45 0.80 15.08
C VAL A 85 9.67 0.80 14.17
N SER A 86 10.46 1.89 14.17
CA SER A 86 11.66 2.01 13.36
C SER A 86 12.69 0.93 13.71
N GLU A 87 12.98 0.73 15.01
CA GLU A 87 13.89 -0.31 15.49
C GLU A 87 13.41 -1.71 15.10
N ARG A 88 12.11 -1.98 15.21
CA ARG A 88 11.53 -3.28 14.87
C ARG A 88 11.53 -3.55 13.37
N LEU A 89 11.28 -2.55 12.53
CA LEU A 89 11.37 -2.68 11.08
C LEU A 89 12.82 -2.95 10.67
N SER A 90 13.77 -2.20 11.20
CA SER A 90 15.20 -2.39 10.91
C SER A 90 15.74 -3.74 11.41
N ALA A 91 15.17 -4.29 12.48
CA ALA A 91 15.58 -5.59 13.03
C ALA A 91 15.05 -6.80 12.26
N VAL A 92 14.00 -6.63 11.46
CA VAL A 92 13.33 -7.73 10.73
C VAL A 92 13.69 -7.73 9.24
N ALA A 93 14.14 -6.58 8.72
CA ALA A 93 14.35 -6.40 7.29
C ALA A 93 15.82 -6.65 6.91
N ASP A 94 16.08 -7.75 6.22
CA ASP A 94 17.39 -8.04 5.62
C ASP A 94 17.56 -7.33 4.25
N ASN A 95 16.45 -6.96 3.62
CA ASN A 95 16.41 -6.28 2.33
C ASN A 95 15.14 -5.39 2.22
N LEU A 96 15.03 -4.65 1.12
CA LEU A 96 13.91 -3.74 0.90
C LEU A 96 12.55 -4.45 0.83
N GLU A 97 12.48 -5.64 0.23
CA GLU A 97 11.21 -6.39 0.13
C GLU A 97 10.70 -6.80 1.50
N ASP A 98 11.58 -7.32 2.35
CA ASP A 98 11.25 -7.67 3.74
C ASP A 98 10.81 -6.44 4.53
N LEU A 99 11.45 -5.29 4.33
CA LEU A 99 11.08 -4.03 4.95
C LEU A 99 9.66 -3.60 4.56
N LEU A 100 9.32 -3.65 3.29
CA LEU A 100 8.01 -3.25 2.79
C LEU A 100 6.91 -4.22 3.25
N GLN A 101 7.19 -5.53 3.23
CA GLN A 101 6.28 -6.55 3.76
C GLN A 101 6.06 -6.36 5.26
N ALA A 102 7.13 -6.18 6.03
CA ALA A 102 7.05 -5.93 7.48
C ALA A 102 6.26 -4.64 7.76
N THR A 103 6.44 -3.61 6.95
CA THR A 103 5.69 -2.35 7.05
C THR A 103 4.19 -2.57 6.86
N ALA A 104 3.78 -3.29 5.82
CA ALA A 104 2.36 -3.60 5.59
C ALA A 104 1.75 -4.38 6.76
N LEU A 105 2.47 -5.39 7.26
CA LEU A 105 2.04 -6.19 8.41
C LEU A 105 1.91 -5.36 9.69
N MET A 106 2.89 -4.50 9.98
CA MET A 106 2.86 -3.63 11.16
C MET A 106 1.77 -2.57 11.05
N LEU A 107 1.61 -1.95 9.87
CA LEU A 107 0.55 -1.00 9.60
C LEU A 107 -0.83 -1.60 9.88
N GLY A 108 -1.08 -2.80 9.37
CA GLY A 108 -2.32 -3.53 9.66
C GLY A 108 -2.50 -3.84 11.14
N LYS A 109 -1.45 -4.32 11.82
CA LYS A 109 -1.49 -4.69 13.24
C LYS A 109 -1.77 -3.47 14.16
N ILE A 110 -1.11 -2.33 13.89
CA ILE A 110 -1.24 -1.13 14.71
C ILE A 110 -2.58 -0.45 14.46
N SER A 111 -2.99 -0.34 13.20
CA SER A 111 -4.28 0.26 12.83
C SER A 111 -5.47 -0.65 13.18
N ARG A 112 -5.26 -1.96 13.32
CA ARG A 112 -6.28 -3.02 13.36
C ARG A 112 -7.16 -3.04 12.12
N LEU A 113 -6.61 -2.67 10.98
CA LEU A 113 -7.28 -2.54 9.70
C LEU A 113 -6.45 -3.26 8.63
N PHE A 114 -6.89 -3.22 7.39
CA PHE A 114 -6.13 -3.79 6.29
C PHE A 114 -5.09 -2.79 5.80
N GLY A 115 -3.82 -3.08 6.05
CA GLY A 115 -2.67 -2.27 5.63
C GLY A 115 -2.15 -2.70 4.26
N VAL A 116 -1.82 -1.72 3.43
CA VAL A 116 -1.26 -1.92 2.09
C VAL A 116 -0.04 -1.01 1.91
N VAL A 117 1.01 -1.54 1.33
CA VAL A 117 2.17 -0.77 0.86
C VAL A 117 2.35 -1.06 -0.62
N LEU A 118 2.27 -0.01 -1.42
CA LEU A 118 2.37 -0.08 -2.86
C LEU A 118 3.59 0.70 -3.33
N VAL A 119 4.44 0.10 -4.16
CA VAL A 119 5.66 0.73 -4.71
C VAL A 119 5.52 0.92 -6.21
N SER A 120 5.78 2.14 -6.68
CA SER A 120 5.70 2.52 -8.10
C SER A 120 6.84 1.92 -8.92
N ARG A 121 6.56 1.51 -10.15
CA ARG A 121 7.51 0.89 -11.09
C ARG A 121 8.63 1.81 -11.56
N GLN A 122 8.37 3.09 -11.79
CA GLN A 122 9.26 3.98 -12.54
C GLN A 122 10.68 4.15 -11.97
N GLN A 123 10.87 3.95 -10.66
CA GLN A 123 12.18 4.07 -10.03
C GLN A 123 12.86 2.74 -9.68
N ARG A 124 12.13 1.62 -9.84
CA ARG A 124 12.61 0.26 -9.49
C ARG A 124 13.58 -0.31 -10.51
N SER A 125 13.56 0.19 -11.73
CA SER A 125 14.05 -0.54 -12.88
C SER A 125 15.46 -0.20 -13.34
N ILE A 126 16.18 0.76 -12.72
CA ILE A 126 17.55 1.09 -13.13
C ILE A 126 18.51 0.04 -12.59
N LEU A 127 19.21 -0.64 -13.51
CA LEU A 127 20.19 -1.67 -13.20
C LEU A 127 21.46 -1.03 -12.62
N THR A 128 21.82 -1.40 -11.38
CA THR A 128 23.06 -0.95 -10.72
C THR A 128 24.14 -2.01 -10.68
N ASP A 129 23.75 -3.29 -10.71
CA ASP A 129 24.70 -4.39 -10.86
C ASP A 129 24.03 -5.60 -11.52
N ILE A 130 24.85 -6.43 -12.17
CA ILE A 130 24.45 -7.72 -12.78
C ILE A 130 25.55 -8.73 -12.52
N GLU A 131 25.17 -9.90 -11.98
CA GLU A 131 26.08 -11.00 -11.74
C GLU A 131 25.58 -12.31 -12.31
N LEU A 132 26.46 -13.05 -12.99
CA LEU A 132 26.23 -14.39 -13.47
C LEU A 132 26.93 -15.40 -12.56
N VAL A 133 26.16 -16.26 -11.89
CA VAL A 133 26.67 -17.24 -10.94
C VAL A 133 26.38 -18.65 -11.49
N GLN A 134 27.43 -19.46 -11.66
CA GLN A 134 27.28 -20.85 -12.12
C GLN A 134 26.65 -21.71 -11.01
N MET A 135 25.49 -22.29 -11.28
CA MET A 135 24.80 -23.21 -10.37
C MET A 135 25.12 -24.68 -10.66
N ALA A 136 25.20 -25.03 -11.97
CA ALA A 136 25.56 -26.33 -12.49
C ALA A 136 26.27 -26.15 -13.84
N SER A 137 26.71 -27.24 -14.47
CA SER A 137 27.40 -27.17 -15.78
C SER A 137 26.56 -26.46 -16.86
N ASP A 138 25.25 -26.63 -16.80
CA ASP A 138 24.24 -26.17 -17.76
C ASP A 138 23.26 -25.15 -17.19
N ARG A 139 23.48 -24.66 -15.96
CA ARG A 139 22.61 -23.68 -15.32
C ARG A 139 23.39 -22.53 -14.71
N VAL A 140 22.97 -21.32 -15.05
CA VAL A 140 23.53 -20.06 -14.56
C VAL A 140 22.41 -19.24 -13.93
N MET A 141 22.65 -18.76 -12.73
CA MET A 141 21.78 -17.76 -12.09
C MET A 141 22.28 -16.37 -12.46
N MET A 142 21.42 -15.56 -13.06
CA MET A 142 21.63 -14.14 -13.26
C MET A 142 21.01 -13.39 -12.10
N VAL A 143 21.78 -12.57 -11.41
CA VAL A 143 21.33 -11.70 -10.32
C VAL A 143 21.39 -10.27 -10.80
N LEU A 144 20.26 -9.56 -10.70
CA LEU A 144 20.11 -8.15 -11.06
C LEU A 144 19.91 -7.35 -9.79
N ALA A 145 20.77 -6.38 -9.51
CA ALA A 145 20.60 -5.40 -8.44
C ALA A 145 20.08 -4.09 -9.05
N LEU A 146 19.03 -3.53 -8.46
CA LEU A 146 18.38 -2.33 -8.95
C LEU A 146 18.64 -1.14 -8.03
N LYS A 147 18.62 0.07 -8.57
CA LYS A 147 18.85 1.33 -7.83
C LYS A 147 17.89 1.52 -6.67
N SER A 148 16.69 0.96 -6.78
CA SER A 148 15.68 0.95 -5.72
C SER A 148 16.01 0.04 -4.53
N GLY A 149 17.09 -0.77 -4.61
CA GLY A 149 17.45 -1.78 -3.61
C GLY A 149 16.80 -3.16 -3.85
N PHE A 150 15.95 -3.31 -4.86
CA PHE A 150 15.42 -4.62 -5.24
C PHE A 150 16.50 -5.49 -5.87
N ILE A 151 16.48 -6.78 -5.51
CA ILE A 151 17.33 -7.81 -6.11
C ILE A 151 16.43 -8.83 -6.79
N ARG A 152 16.74 -9.12 -8.04
CA ARG A 152 16.05 -10.15 -8.82
C ARG A 152 17.01 -11.23 -9.24
N SER A 153 16.65 -12.50 -9.11
CA SER A 153 17.38 -13.62 -9.65
C SER A 153 16.57 -14.35 -10.73
N VAL A 154 17.26 -14.73 -11.80
CA VAL A 154 16.69 -15.48 -12.93
C VAL A 154 17.60 -16.67 -13.23
N VAL A 155 17.04 -17.88 -13.30
CA VAL A 155 17.81 -19.08 -13.69
C VAL A 155 17.76 -19.25 -15.20
N LEU A 156 18.93 -19.22 -15.82
CA LEU A 156 19.14 -19.49 -17.23
C LEU A 156 19.52 -20.96 -17.40
N ASN A 157 18.76 -21.72 -18.19
CA ASN A 157 19.09 -23.07 -18.57
C ASN A 157 19.78 -23.04 -19.93
N LEU A 158 20.90 -23.71 -20.03
CA LEU A 158 21.76 -23.76 -21.21
C LEU A 158 21.78 -25.16 -21.78
N ASP A 159 21.96 -25.29 -23.10
CA ASP A 159 22.13 -26.59 -23.77
C ASP A 159 23.56 -27.12 -23.64
N LEU A 160 24.51 -26.20 -23.45
CA LEU A 160 25.94 -26.51 -23.38
C LEU A 160 26.55 -26.10 -22.04
N ALA A 161 27.51 -26.87 -21.56
CA ALA A 161 28.28 -26.53 -20.38
C ALA A 161 29.17 -25.30 -20.64
N ILE A 162 29.12 -24.32 -19.72
CA ILE A 162 29.93 -23.11 -19.79
C ILE A 162 31.14 -23.18 -18.85
N LYS A 163 32.28 -22.63 -19.28
CA LYS A 163 33.47 -22.50 -18.45
C LYS A 163 33.40 -21.21 -17.64
N ASP A 164 33.83 -21.26 -16.38
CA ASP A 164 33.85 -20.10 -15.47
C ASP A 164 34.61 -18.89 -16.05
N SER A 165 35.70 -19.11 -16.77
CA SER A 165 36.46 -18.04 -17.44
C SER A 165 35.65 -17.29 -18.50
N VAL A 166 34.81 -18.01 -19.24
CA VAL A 166 33.95 -17.43 -20.27
C VAL A 166 32.80 -16.69 -19.61
N LEU A 167 32.22 -17.27 -18.55
CA LEU A 167 31.16 -16.64 -17.77
C LEU A 167 31.59 -15.27 -17.22
N LYS A 168 32.82 -15.16 -16.73
CA LYS A 168 33.40 -13.88 -16.24
C LYS A 168 33.52 -12.84 -17.35
N ILE A 169 33.90 -13.23 -18.56
CA ILE A 169 33.99 -12.31 -19.70
C ILE A 169 32.61 -11.80 -20.07
N ILE A 170 31.63 -12.72 -20.19
CA ILE A 170 30.24 -12.34 -20.50
C ILE A 170 29.70 -11.40 -19.42
N ASN A 171 29.92 -11.72 -18.15
CA ASN A 171 29.48 -10.89 -17.03
C ASN A 171 30.02 -9.47 -17.13
N GLN A 172 31.31 -9.31 -17.43
CA GLN A 172 31.92 -7.98 -17.60
C GLN A 172 31.30 -7.23 -18.78
N VAL A 173 31.10 -7.87 -19.92
CA VAL A 173 30.46 -7.24 -21.09
C VAL A 173 29.03 -6.81 -20.78
N LEU A 174 28.26 -7.64 -20.06
CA LEU A 174 26.91 -7.26 -19.62
C LEU A 174 26.94 -6.03 -18.70
N LYS A 175 27.89 -5.99 -17.74
CA LYS A 175 28.07 -4.82 -16.89
C LYS A 175 28.38 -3.57 -17.73
N ASP A 176 29.32 -3.63 -18.61
CA ASP A 176 29.77 -2.48 -19.44
C ASP A 176 28.65 -1.95 -20.36
N ARG A 177 27.72 -2.81 -20.78
CA ARG A 177 26.68 -2.47 -21.76
C ARG A 177 25.33 -2.14 -21.15
N LEU A 178 25.02 -2.64 -19.94
CA LEU A 178 23.67 -2.61 -19.38
C LEU A 178 23.57 -1.79 -18.10
N LEU A 179 24.63 -1.55 -17.33
CA LEU A 179 24.54 -0.79 -16.10
C LEU A 179 24.10 0.66 -16.36
N GLY A 180 23.24 1.17 -15.48
CA GLY A 180 22.67 2.50 -15.54
C GLY A 180 21.43 2.62 -16.43
N LEU A 181 21.05 1.55 -17.15
CA LEU A 181 19.84 1.51 -17.95
C LEU A 181 18.65 1.04 -17.13
N SER A 182 17.45 1.43 -17.52
CA SER A 182 16.23 0.80 -17.02
C SER A 182 16.05 -0.59 -17.64
N LEU A 183 15.34 -1.48 -16.95
CA LEU A 183 15.06 -2.81 -17.49
C LEU A 183 14.26 -2.74 -18.80
N ASP A 184 13.37 -1.76 -18.95
CA ASP A 184 12.62 -1.53 -20.18
C ASP A 184 13.56 -1.13 -21.34
N GLU A 185 14.51 -0.20 -21.10
CA GLU A 185 15.53 0.15 -22.10
C GLU A 185 16.42 -1.04 -22.46
N ILE A 186 16.72 -1.91 -21.49
CA ILE A 186 17.49 -3.14 -21.75
C ILE A 186 16.68 -4.07 -22.65
N GLN A 187 15.39 -4.30 -22.36
CA GLN A 187 14.53 -5.15 -23.22
C GLN A 187 14.54 -4.68 -24.66
N ASP A 188 14.36 -3.36 -24.87
CA ASP A 188 14.23 -2.78 -26.20
C ASP A 188 15.56 -2.75 -26.97
N THR A 189 16.69 -2.63 -26.25
CA THR A 189 17.99 -2.33 -26.89
C THR A 189 19.06 -3.41 -26.72
N ILE A 190 18.83 -4.47 -25.96
CA ILE A 190 19.84 -5.51 -25.67
C ILE A 190 20.42 -6.15 -26.93
N LEU A 191 19.60 -6.40 -27.94
CA LEU A 191 20.07 -6.96 -29.21
C LEU A 191 21.13 -6.06 -29.85
N ASP A 192 20.84 -4.76 -30.00
CA ASP A 192 21.73 -3.81 -30.64
C ASP A 192 22.99 -3.57 -29.81
N ARG A 193 22.87 -3.54 -28.49
CA ARG A 193 24.01 -3.35 -27.57
C ARG A 193 24.97 -4.54 -27.54
N MET A 194 24.46 -5.74 -27.74
CA MET A 194 25.29 -6.96 -27.72
C MET A 194 25.83 -7.35 -29.10
N ARG A 195 25.19 -6.91 -30.19
CA ARG A 195 25.52 -7.31 -31.58
C ARG A 195 26.99 -7.11 -31.97
N GLU A 196 27.63 -6.07 -31.49
CA GLU A 196 29.02 -5.72 -31.81
C GLU A 196 30.04 -6.23 -30.77
N THR A 197 29.61 -7.13 -29.88
CA THR A 197 30.49 -7.69 -28.84
C THR A 197 31.03 -9.06 -29.24
N ASP A 198 32.24 -9.40 -28.79
CA ASP A 198 32.89 -10.70 -29.02
C ASP A 198 32.12 -11.87 -28.38
N VAL A 199 31.14 -11.59 -27.52
CA VAL A 199 30.33 -12.58 -26.82
C VAL A 199 28.93 -12.75 -27.44
N TYR A 200 28.63 -12.04 -28.54
CA TYR A 200 27.29 -12.02 -29.13
C TYR A 200 26.78 -13.44 -29.46
N ASP A 201 27.60 -14.28 -30.10
CA ASP A 201 27.22 -15.64 -30.51
C ASP A 201 27.18 -16.65 -29.35
N HIS A 202 27.49 -16.19 -28.14
CA HIS A 202 27.46 -17.07 -26.96
C HIS A 202 26.02 -17.40 -26.54
N GLU A 203 25.78 -18.67 -26.22
CA GLU A 203 24.45 -19.18 -25.87
C GLU A 203 23.76 -18.35 -24.79
N ILE A 204 24.46 -17.97 -23.71
CA ILE A 204 23.89 -17.12 -22.65
C ILE A 204 23.36 -15.80 -23.21
N VAL A 205 24.14 -15.14 -24.07
CA VAL A 205 23.77 -13.85 -24.66
C VAL A 205 22.56 -14.03 -25.57
N GLN A 206 22.51 -15.08 -26.36
CA GLN A 206 21.36 -15.40 -27.22
C GLN A 206 20.12 -15.74 -26.40
N VAL A 207 20.25 -16.44 -25.27
CA VAL A 207 19.15 -16.74 -24.35
C VAL A 207 18.61 -15.44 -23.72
N LEU A 208 19.50 -14.54 -23.31
CA LEU A 208 19.11 -13.23 -22.74
C LEU A 208 18.38 -12.36 -23.76
N ILE A 209 18.87 -12.29 -25.01
CA ILE A 209 18.25 -11.53 -26.08
C ILE A 209 16.87 -12.11 -26.44
N LYS A 210 16.80 -13.43 -26.65
CA LYS A 210 15.56 -14.10 -27.05
C LYS A 210 14.43 -14.02 -26.04
N ASN A 211 14.76 -13.95 -24.76
CA ASN A 211 13.80 -13.92 -23.66
C ASN A 211 13.95 -12.64 -22.83
N SER A 212 14.35 -11.54 -23.45
CA SER A 212 14.54 -10.25 -22.76
C SER A 212 13.27 -9.77 -22.06
N ASP A 213 12.10 -10.01 -22.70
CA ASP A 213 10.77 -9.77 -22.17
C ASP A 213 10.44 -10.50 -20.86
N LYS A 214 11.14 -11.63 -20.59
CA LYS A 214 10.97 -12.43 -19.37
C LYS A 214 12.08 -12.19 -18.36
N HIS A 215 13.29 -11.96 -18.84
CA HIS A 215 14.48 -11.87 -18.00
C HIS A 215 14.66 -10.48 -17.38
N PHE A 216 14.36 -9.44 -18.14
CA PHE A 216 14.50 -8.03 -17.70
C PHE A 216 13.16 -7.36 -17.35
N VAL A 217 12.17 -8.13 -16.91
CA VAL A 217 10.90 -7.59 -16.44
C VAL A 217 10.82 -7.72 -14.93
N ILE A 218 10.28 -6.73 -14.26
CA ILE A 218 9.76 -6.89 -12.91
C ILE A 218 8.30 -7.27 -13.06
N SER A 219 7.91 -8.43 -12.57
CA SER A 219 6.53 -8.91 -12.65
C SER A 219 5.59 -7.89 -11.97
N GLY A 220 4.56 -7.43 -12.71
CA GLY A 220 3.62 -6.40 -12.27
C GLY A 220 4.12 -4.96 -12.45
N ASP A 221 3.22 -4.06 -12.76
CA ASP A 221 3.52 -2.62 -12.87
C ASP A 221 3.77 -1.98 -11.51
N LYS A 222 3.29 -2.62 -10.44
CA LYS A 222 3.48 -2.21 -9.05
C LYS A 222 3.80 -3.44 -8.19
N LEU A 223 4.55 -3.22 -7.10
CA LEU A 223 4.69 -4.21 -6.03
C LEU A 223 3.73 -3.83 -4.92
N ILE A 224 2.91 -4.78 -4.50
CA ILE A 224 1.92 -4.59 -3.44
C ILE A 224 2.21 -5.56 -2.32
N TYR A 225 2.37 -5.03 -1.13
CA TYR A 225 2.51 -5.78 0.12
C TYR A 225 1.30 -5.51 0.98
N THR A 226 0.72 -6.55 1.57
CA THR A 226 -0.52 -6.43 2.33
C THR A 226 -0.38 -7.04 3.72
N SER A 227 -1.18 -6.53 4.65
CA SER A 227 -1.42 -7.18 5.93
C SER A 227 -2.44 -8.31 5.81
N SER A 228 -2.74 -8.97 6.92
CA SER A 228 -3.82 -9.96 6.94
C SER A 228 -5.19 -9.31 6.86
N PHE A 229 -6.06 -9.86 6.01
CA PHE A 229 -7.49 -9.52 5.99
C PHE A 229 -8.20 -9.80 7.32
N SER A 230 -7.67 -10.72 8.12
CA SER A 230 -8.28 -11.15 9.39
C SER A 230 -8.56 -10.01 10.37
N GLN A 231 -7.82 -8.90 10.29
CA GLN A 231 -8.04 -7.72 11.14
C GLN A 231 -9.38 -7.04 10.87
N LEU A 232 -9.90 -7.13 9.65
CA LEU A 232 -11.22 -6.60 9.32
C LEU A 232 -12.36 -7.43 9.92
N LEU A 233 -12.10 -8.69 10.27
CA LEU A 233 -13.09 -9.57 10.90
C LEU A 233 -13.45 -9.15 12.34
N ASP A 234 -12.68 -8.25 12.95
CA ASP A 234 -13.04 -7.67 14.25
C ASP A 234 -14.19 -6.64 14.14
N TYR A 235 -14.53 -6.23 12.91
CA TYR A 235 -15.57 -5.23 12.67
C TYR A 235 -16.88 -5.90 12.25
N PRO A 236 -18.01 -5.60 12.94
CA PRO A 236 -19.33 -6.19 12.63
C PRO A 236 -19.77 -6.02 11.17
N GLU A 237 -19.34 -4.97 10.50
CA GLU A 237 -19.62 -4.67 9.09
C GLU A 237 -19.15 -5.78 8.14
N PHE A 238 -18.17 -6.59 8.58
CA PHE A 238 -17.59 -7.68 7.80
C PHE A 238 -17.95 -9.08 8.33
N HIS A 239 -18.95 -9.22 9.23
CA HIS A 239 -19.34 -10.52 9.78
C HIS A 239 -20.31 -11.30 8.86
N GLU A 240 -20.96 -10.66 7.92
CA GLU A 240 -21.87 -11.32 6.99
C GLU A 240 -21.07 -12.11 5.93
N ILE A 241 -21.38 -13.40 5.79
CA ILE A 241 -20.66 -14.32 4.89
C ILE A 241 -20.73 -13.83 3.44
N GLU A 242 -21.90 -13.36 3.00
CA GLU A 242 -22.08 -12.83 1.64
C GLU A 242 -21.19 -11.61 1.39
N ARG A 243 -21.02 -10.76 2.41
CA ARG A 243 -20.13 -9.60 2.35
C ARG A 243 -18.66 -10.01 2.23
N LEU A 244 -18.25 -10.98 3.01
CA LEU A 244 -16.90 -11.54 2.94
C LEU A 244 -16.61 -12.16 1.57
N GLN A 245 -17.54 -12.96 1.03
CA GLN A 245 -17.38 -13.58 -0.28
C GLN A 245 -17.22 -12.54 -1.40
N THR A 246 -17.87 -11.37 -1.26
CA THR A 246 -17.76 -10.27 -2.22
C THR A 246 -16.44 -9.54 -2.08
N LEU A 247 -15.97 -9.29 -0.85
CA LEU A 247 -14.78 -8.48 -0.58
C LEU A 247 -13.46 -9.25 -0.71
N MET A 248 -13.38 -10.48 -0.22
CA MET A 248 -12.13 -11.25 -0.21
C MET A 248 -11.40 -11.31 -1.57
N PRO A 249 -12.10 -11.51 -2.71
CA PRO A 249 -11.43 -11.50 -4.01
C PRO A 249 -10.80 -10.15 -4.39
N LEU A 250 -11.27 -9.05 -3.81
CA LEU A 250 -10.77 -7.71 -4.09
C LEU A 250 -9.48 -7.37 -3.33
N PHE A 251 -9.12 -8.19 -2.33
CA PHE A 251 -7.91 -8.01 -1.52
C PHE A 251 -6.69 -8.77 -2.04
N ASN A 252 -6.77 -9.35 -3.24
CA ASN A 252 -5.58 -9.85 -3.93
C ASN A 252 -4.78 -8.71 -4.60
N GLU A 253 -3.52 -8.96 -4.90
CA GLU A 253 -2.60 -7.96 -5.44
C GLU A 253 -3.10 -7.34 -6.75
N GLU A 254 -3.58 -8.16 -7.70
CA GLU A 254 -4.06 -7.72 -9.02
C GLU A 254 -5.29 -6.80 -8.91
N SER A 255 -6.26 -7.17 -8.08
CA SER A 255 -7.47 -6.37 -7.85
C SER A 255 -7.16 -5.05 -7.16
N LEU A 256 -6.28 -5.08 -6.16
CA LEU A 256 -5.82 -3.87 -5.47
C LEU A 256 -5.05 -2.95 -6.42
N GLU A 257 -4.15 -3.48 -7.26
CA GLU A 257 -3.43 -2.69 -8.26
C GLU A 257 -4.40 -1.97 -9.19
N GLY A 258 -5.35 -2.71 -9.77
CA GLY A 258 -6.39 -2.13 -10.64
C GLY A 258 -7.25 -1.07 -9.93
N TYR A 259 -7.56 -1.28 -8.65
CA TYR A 259 -8.30 -0.31 -7.85
C TYR A 259 -7.48 0.97 -7.62
N PHE A 260 -6.21 0.82 -7.21
CA PHE A 260 -5.31 1.96 -6.97
C PHE A 260 -5.09 2.80 -8.24
N ASP A 261 -4.93 2.15 -9.40
CA ASP A 261 -4.74 2.84 -10.67
C ASP A 261 -5.98 3.64 -11.11
N LYS A 262 -7.15 3.11 -10.82
CA LYS A 262 -8.41 3.70 -11.30
C LYS A 262 -8.92 4.82 -10.41
N TYR A 263 -8.75 4.72 -9.11
CA TYR A 263 -9.45 5.56 -8.15
C TYR A 263 -8.56 6.44 -7.29
N LEU A 264 -7.26 6.17 -7.21
CA LEU A 264 -6.36 6.93 -6.37
C LEU A 264 -5.41 7.80 -7.19
N ILE A 265 -5.16 9.02 -6.71
CA ILE A 265 -4.18 9.91 -7.31
C ILE A 265 -2.80 9.51 -6.79
N ALA A 266 -1.91 9.12 -7.71
CA ALA A 266 -0.53 8.79 -7.37
C ALA A 266 0.20 10.02 -6.76
N ASP A 267 1.16 9.75 -5.88
CA ASP A 267 2.00 10.76 -5.22
C ASP A 267 1.22 11.83 -4.42
N SER A 268 -0.03 11.53 -4.03
CA SER A 268 -0.83 12.41 -3.18
C SER A 268 -1.52 11.66 -2.05
N GLU A 269 -1.83 12.38 -0.97
CA GLU A 269 -2.72 11.87 0.07
C GLU A 269 -4.13 11.71 -0.52
N ASN A 270 -4.72 10.52 -0.38
CA ASN A 270 -6.11 10.27 -0.74
C ASN A 270 -6.89 9.81 0.48
N LEU A 271 -8.12 10.26 0.56
CA LEU A 271 -9.08 9.79 1.54
C LEU A 271 -10.42 9.65 0.85
N LEU A 272 -10.89 8.43 0.67
CA LEU A 272 -12.18 8.10 0.05
C LEU A 272 -13.08 7.41 1.08
N ILE A 273 -14.34 7.83 1.14
CA ILE A 273 -15.31 7.40 2.16
C ILE A 273 -16.57 6.91 1.47
N GLY A 274 -16.95 5.66 1.73
CA GLY A 274 -18.22 5.11 1.27
C GLY A 274 -18.37 5.20 -0.26
N GLU A 275 -19.39 5.92 -0.73
CA GLU A 275 -19.66 6.09 -2.17
C GLU A 275 -18.50 6.73 -2.95
N GLU A 276 -17.62 7.50 -2.29
CA GLU A 276 -16.43 8.09 -2.93
C GLU A 276 -15.42 7.04 -3.39
N MET A 277 -15.47 5.83 -2.84
CA MET A 277 -14.63 4.70 -3.25
C MET A 277 -14.80 4.33 -4.73
N GLY A 278 -15.91 4.75 -5.36
CA GLY A 278 -16.15 4.59 -6.80
C GLY A 278 -16.50 3.17 -7.25
N ASP A 279 -16.33 2.19 -6.38
CA ASP A 279 -16.71 0.79 -6.63
C ASP A 279 -17.83 0.37 -5.66
N SER A 280 -18.93 -0.18 -6.20
CA SER A 280 -20.09 -0.61 -5.42
C SER A 280 -19.77 -1.65 -4.34
N ASN A 281 -18.70 -2.39 -4.51
CA ASN A 281 -18.27 -3.38 -3.53
C ASN A 281 -17.60 -2.75 -2.31
N PHE A 282 -17.14 -1.52 -2.40
CA PHE A 282 -16.48 -0.79 -1.31
C PHE A 282 -17.30 0.32 -0.66
N THR A 283 -18.62 0.40 -0.94
CA THR A 283 -19.48 1.47 -0.41
C THR A 283 -19.58 1.55 1.12
N ASP A 284 -19.31 0.45 1.83
CA ASP A 284 -19.24 0.43 3.30
C ASP A 284 -17.81 0.56 3.83
N CYS A 285 -16.85 0.83 2.95
CA CYS A 285 -15.45 0.95 3.26
C CYS A 285 -14.96 2.38 3.13
N SER A 286 -13.80 2.63 3.70
CA SER A 286 -13.01 3.84 3.48
C SER A 286 -11.56 3.46 3.31
N ILE A 287 -10.83 4.25 2.52
CA ILE A 287 -9.39 4.14 2.34
C ILE A 287 -8.73 5.47 2.67
N VAL A 288 -7.63 5.40 3.39
CA VAL A 288 -6.73 6.55 3.62
C VAL A 288 -5.37 6.17 3.09
N THR A 289 -4.78 7.03 2.25
CA THR A 289 -3.43 6.80 1.71
C THR A 289 -2.51 7.96 2.02
N ASN A 290 -1.22 7.66 2.15
CA ASN A 290 -0.18 8.67 2.24
C ASN A 290 1.00 8.27 1.33
N PRO A 291 1.50 9.17 0.46
CA PRO A 291 2.66 8.89 -0.35
C PRO A 291 3.91 8.81 0.51
N PHE A 292 4.83 7.94 0.12
CA PHE A 292 6.16 7.87 0.71
C PHE A 292 7.23 7.82 -0.37
N GLY A 293 8.45 8.18 -0.01
CA GLY A 293 9.57 7.97 -0.91
C GLY A 293 10.70 8.95 -0.76
N ASN A 294 11.75 8.63 -1.51
CA ASN A 294 12.97 9.43 -1.65
C ASN A 294 13.48 9.36 -3.10
N ALA A 295 14.77 9.62 -3.32
CA ALA A 295 15.38 9.58 -4.66
C ALA A 295 15.38 8.19 -5.31
N ASN A 296 15.25 7.11 -4.53
CA ASN A 296 15.42 5.73 -4.99
C ASN A 296 14.12 4.92 -5.03
N ILE A 297 13.15 5.26 -4.20
CA ILE A 297 11.88 4.54 -4.08
C ILE A 297 10.72 5.53 -3.89
N ARG A 298 9.61 5.28 -4.55
CA ARG A 298 8.34 5.98 -4.35
C ARG A 298 7.18 5.01 -4.30
N GLY A 299 6.20 5.35 -3.48
CA GLY A 299 5.02 4.51 -3.34
C GLY A 299 3.94 5.18 -2.53
N GLN A 300 2.94 4.38 -2.17
CA GLN A 300 1.85 4.79 -1.29
C GLN A 300 1.66 3.76 -0.20
N MET A 301 1.43 4.22 1.01
CA MET A 301 0.89 3.42 2.10
C MET A 301 -0.60 3.68 2.21
N ALA A 302 -1.36 2.64 2.44
CA ALA A 302 -2.80 2.73 2.57
C ALA A 302 -3.31 1.92 3.76
N VAL A 303 -4.40 2.40 4.33
CA VAL A 303 -5.21 1.65 5.29
C VAL A 303 -6.64 1.61 4.79
N LEU A 304 -7.20 0.42 4.68
CA LEU A 304 -8.58 0.19 4.27
C LEU A 304 -9.35 -0.47 5.41
N GLY A 305 -10.58 -0.03 5.63
CA GLY A 305 -11.49 -0.55 6.65
C GLY A 305 -12.92 -0.05 6.48
N PRO A 306 -13.78 -0.21 7.49
CA PRO A 306 -15.17 0.27 7.44
C PRO A 306 -15.22 1.81 7.36
N THR A 307 -16.33 2.39 6.90
CA THR A 307 -16.50 3.86 6.85
C THR A 307 -16.28 4.57 8.18
N ARG A 308 -16.46 3.87 9.32
CA ARG A 308 -16.20 4.41 10.66
C ARG A 308 -14.73 4.28 11.09
N LEU A 309 -13.79 4.71 10.26
CA LEU A 309 -12.37 4.72 10.62
C LEU A 309 -12.06 5.78 11.71
N PRO A 310 -11.10 5.52 12.58
CA PRO A 310 -10.50 6.54 13.44
C PRO A 310 -9.56 7.43 12.61
N TYR A 311 -10.12 8.26 11.72
CA TYR A 311 -9.42 9.00 10.66
C TYR A 311 -8.20 9.78 11.15
N GLU A 312 -8.33 10.52 12.29
CA GLU A 312 -7.23 11.29 12.87
C GLU A 312 -6.04 10.39 13.26
N GLN A 313 -6.34 9.28 13.91
CA GLN A 313 -5.32 8.30 14.31
C GLN A 313 -4.68 7.63 13.09
N ILE A 314 -5.47 7.27 12.06
CA ILE A 314 -4.95 6.63 10.84
C ILE A 314 -4.04 7.58 10.07
N LYS A 315 -4.40 8.86 9.93
CA LYS A 315 -3.53 9.86 9.32
C LYS A 315 -2.19 9.96 10.06
N THR A 316 -2.22 10.03 11.38
CA THR A 316 -1.01 10.06 12.21
C THR A 316 -0.15 8.81 12.01
N ILE A 317 -0.76 7.62 12.03
CA ILE A 317 -0.05 6.35 11.78
C ILE A 317 0.64 6.38 10.40
N LEU A 318 -0.08 6.72 9.34
CA LEU A 318 0.45 6.75 7.99
C LEU A 318 1.61 7.76 7.87
N THR A 319 1.48 8.95 8.42
CA THR A 319 2.55 9.96 8.42
C THR A 319 3.82 9.44 9.10
N ASN A 320 3.70 8.86 10.28
CA ASN A 320 4.85 8.30 11.01
C ASN A 320 5.53 7.17 10.21
N PHE A 321 4.75 6.26 9.61
CA PHE A 321 5.33 5.19 8.80
C PHE A 321 6.02 5.70 7.52
N THR A 322 5.47 6.72 6.86
CA THR A 322 6.10 7.30 5.66
C THR A 322 7.41 8.00 5.99
N GLU A 323 7.52 8.65 7.13
CA GLU A 323 8.78 9.25 7.62
C GLU A 323 9.83 8.17 7.95
N ILE A 324 9.43 7.08 8.62
CA ILE A 324 10.33 5.97 8.95
C ILE A 324 10.92 5.35 7.67
N ILE A 325 10.07 5.01 6.70
CA ILE A 325 10.52 4.39 5.43
C ILE A 325 11.35 5.37 4.61
N GLY A 326 11.00 6.66 4.59
CA GLY A 326 11.80 7.69 3.91
C GLY A 326 13.21 7.85 4.46
N ASN A 327 13.44 7.52 5.74
CA ASN A 327 14.74 7.63 6.41
C ASN A 327 15.60 6.35 6.36
N VAL A 328 15.00 5.18 6.11
CA VAL A 328 15.69 3.87 6.14
C VAL A 328 16.24 3.48 4.77
N SER A 329 15.86 4.12 3.69
CA SER A 329 16.20 3.76 2.30
C SER A 329 17.32 4.62 1.68
#